data_cf612da00229f511cb68e0009e3ad153
#
_entry.id   cf612da00229f511cb68e0009e3ad153
#
_cell.length_a   1.000
_cell.length_b   1.000
_cell.length_c   1.000
_cell.angle_alpha   90.00
_cell.angle_beta   90.00
_cell.angle_gamma   90.00
#
_symmetry.space_group_name_H-M   'P 1'
#
loop_
_entity.id
_entity.type
_entity.pdbx_description
1 polymer ?
#
loop_
_entity_poly.entity_id
_entity_poly.type
_entity_poly.pdbx_seq_one_letter_code
_entity_poly.pdbx_strand_id
1 'polypeptide(L)'
;MKVIAESGSTTTEWVLVDGKNVLERSFTEGINPFFQTRREISHSIRLNLPETFFKKRWERVYFYGAGCANLDKKNILEASLVAQFKTPISAESDLLA
;
A
#
# COMPACT_ATOMS: atom_id res chain seq x y z
N MET A 1 -6.66 2.43 14.10
CA MET A 1 -6.73 1.49 12.98
C MET A 1 -5.61 1.75 12.00
N LYS A 2 -5.10 0.70 11.38
CA LYS A 2 -3.97 0.77 10.46
C LYS A 2 -4.25 -0.07 9.22
N VAL A 3 -3.59 0.29 8.11
CA VAL A 3 -3.60 -0.50 6.89
C VAL A 3 -2.19 -1.06 6.70
N ILE A 4 -2.10 -2.35 6.45
CA ILE A 4 -0.83 -3.02 6.19
C ILE A 4 -0.92 -3.68 4.81
N ALA A 5 0.06 -3.41 3.95
CA ALA A 5 0.13 -4.00 2.63
C ALA A 5 1.46 -4.72 2.43
N GLU A 6 1.38 -5.93 1.89
CA GLU A 6 2.56 -6.70 1.49
C GLU A 6 2.44 -7.01 0.02
N SER A 7 3.39 -6.54 -0.78
CA SER A 7 3.37 -6.68 -2.23
C SER A 7 4.41 -7.69 -2.69
N GLY A 8 3.93 -8.76 -3.34
CA GLY A 8 4.77 -9.71 -4.04
C GLY A 8 4.81 -9.38 -5.54
N SER A 9 5.36 -10.28 -6.33
CA SER A 9 5.51 -10.07 -7.78
C SER A 9 4.19 -10.04 -8.53
N THR A 10 3.18 -10.76 -8.05
CA THR A 10 1.89 -10.89 -8.74
C THR A 10 0.72 -10.31 -7.96
N THR A 11 0.82 -10.23 -6.64
CA THR A 11 -0.31 -9.89 -5.78
C THR A 11 0.15 -9.01 -4.62
N THR A 12 -0.70 -8.06 -4.24
CA THR A 12 -0.55 -7.28 -3.01
C THR A 12 -1.68 -7.66 -2.07
N GLU A 13 -1.34 -8.05 -0.85
CA GLU A 13 -2.32 -8.30 0.20
C GLU A 13 -2.48 -7.04 1.04
N TRP A 14 -3.73 -6.64 1.24
CA TRP A 14 -4.09 -5.46 2.05
C TRP A 14 -4.88 -5.92 3.26
N VAL A 15 -4.49 -5.44 4.44
CA VAL A 15 -5.13 -5.84 5.70
C VAL A 15 -5.48 -4.59 6.49
N LEU A 16 -6.74 -4.50 6.94
CA LEU A 16 -7.19 -3.51 7.92
C LEU A 16 -7.08 -4.13 9.30
N VAL A 17 -6.37 -3.47 10.19
CA VAL A 17 -6.21 -3.97 11.56
C VAL A 17 -6.61 -2.92 12.59
N ASP A 18 -7.20 -3.40 13.68
CA ASP A 18 -7.53 -2.60 14.87
C ASP A 18 -6.91 -3.31 16.07
N GLY A 19 -5.79 -2.80 16.55
CA GLY A 19 -5.00 -3.50 17.58
C GLY A 19 -4.52 -4.84 17.05
N LYS A 20 -4.99 -5.93 17.65
CA LYS A 20 -4.66 -7.30 17.24
C LYS A 20 -5.71 -7.93 16.32
N ASN A 21 -6.79 -7.22 16.04
CA ASN A 21 -7.91 -7.75 15.26
C ASN A 21 -7.79 -7.38 13.79
N VAL A 22 -7.89 -8.37 12.91
CA VAL A 22 -7.98 -8.16 11.47
C VAL A 22 -9.45 -7.91 11.13
N LEU A 23 -9.74 -6.72 10.62
CA LEU A 23 -11.11 -6.34 10.28
C LEU A 23 -11.48 -6.72 8.86
N GLU A 24 -10.55 -6.59 7.94
CA GLU A 24 -10.79 -6.90 6.53
C GLU A 24 -9.48 -7.22 5.83
N ARG A 25 -9.56 -8.08 4.83
CA ARG A 25 -8.42 -8.49 4.00
C ARG A 25 -8.83 -8.42 2.54
N SER A 26 -7.96 -7.88 1.69
CA SER A 26 -8.22 -7.76 0.27
C SER A 26 -6.93 -7.95 -0.53
N PHE A 27 -7.08 -8.21 -1.83
CA PHE A 27 -5.95 -8.46 -2.72
C PHE A 27 -6.08 -7.60 -3.96
N THR A 28 -4.95 -7.01 -4.39
CA THR A 28 -4.83 -6.32 -5.67
C THR A 28 -3.65 -6.91 -6.42
N GLU A 29 -3.39 -6.42 -7.64
CA GLU A 29 -2.20 -6.83 -8.38
C GLU A 29 -0.92 -6.42 -7.64
N GLY A 30 0.20 -7.05 -7.97
CA GLY A 30 1.49 -6.69 -7.42
C GLY A 30 1.86 -5.26 -7.77
N ILE A 31 2.50 -4.56 -6.84
CA ILE A 31 2.90 -3.18 -7.00
C ILE A 31 4.42 -3.12 -7.06
N ASN A 32 4.97 -2.57 -8.15
CA ASN A 32 6.40 -2.43 -8.32
C ASN A 32 6.74 -1.12 -9.03
N PRO A 33 7.33 -0.15 -8.31
CA PRO A 33 7.64 1.17 -8.87
C PRO A 33 8.74 1.15 -9.95
N PHE A 34 9.45 0.05 -10.14
CA PHE A 34 10.38 -0.10 -11.26
C PHE A 34 9.67 -0.29 -12.59
N PHE A 35 8.44 -0.81 -12.57
CA PHE A 35 7.65 -1.13 -13.76
C PHE A 35 6.37 -0.35 -13.89
N GLN A 36 5.99 0.39 -12.84
CA GLN A 36 4.75 1.13 -12.80
C GLN A 36 5.01 2.58 -12.43
N THR A 37 4.27 3.49 -13.06
CA THR A 37 4.34 4.91 -12.70
C THR A 37 3.47 5.17 -11.47
N ARG A 38 3.68 6.33 -10.83
CA ARG A 38 2.84 6.78 -9.72
C ARG A 38 1.36 6.77 -10.10
N ARG A 39 1.05 7.22 -11.31
CA ARG A 39 -0.33 7.26 -11.81
C ARG A 39 -0.93 5.86 -11.94
N GLU A 40 -0.16 4.93 -12.48
CA GLU A 40 -0.61 3.54 -12.63
C GLU A 40 -0.86 2.88 -11.28
N ILE A 41 0.05 3.07 -10.32
CA ILE A 41 -0.10 2.51 -8.98
C ILE A 41 -1.34 3.08 -8.29
N SER A 42 -1.50 4.41 -8.28
CA SER A 42 -2.66 5.07 -7.69
C SER A 42 -3.96 4.60 -8.30
N HIS A 43 -4.00 4.52 -9.62
CA HIS A 43 -5.20 4.11 -10.37
C HIS A 43 -5.60 2.66 -10.06
N SER A 44 -4.62 1.76 -10.01
CA SER A 44 -4.85 0.36 -9.69
C SER A 44 -5.43 0.19 -8.28
N ILE A 45 -4.86 0.89 -7.31
CA ILE A 45 -5.34 0.85 -5.93
C ILE A 45 -6.78 1.35 -5.86
N ARG A 46 -7.05 2.49 -6.49
CA ARG A 46 -8.37 3.10 -6.47
C ARG A 46 -9.45 2.21 -7.08
N LEU A 47 -9.14 1.51 -8.16
CA LEU A 47 -10.10 0.66 -8.85
C LEU A 47 -10.32 -0.69 -8.20
N ASN A 48 -9.29 -1.25 -7.59
CA ASN A 48 -9.31 -2.65 -7.17
C ASN A 48 -9.45 -2.86 -5.67
N LEU A 49 -9.12 -1.86 -4.86
CA LEU A 49 -9.23 -1.99 -3.41
C LEU A 49 -10.66 -1.61 -2.97
N PRO A 50 -11.28 -2.41 -2.06
CA PRO A 50 -12.63 -2.09 -1.58
C PRO A 50 -12.73 -0.71 -0.96
N GLU A 51 -13.89 -0.09 -1.11
CA GLU A 51 -14.17 1.26 -0.63
C GLU A 51 -13.93 1.41 0.88
N THR A 52 -14.11 0.35 1.65
CA THR A 52 -13.87 0.36 3.09
C THR A 52 -12.46 0.80 3.47
N PHE A 53 -11.49 0.56 2.59
CA PHE A 53 -10.11 1.01 2.81
C PHE A 53 -9.92 2.51 2.66
N PHE A 54 -10.91 3.23 2.12
CA PHE A 54 -10.84 4.67 1.87
C PHE A 54 -11.84 5.49 2.68
N LYS A 55 -12.77 4.85 3.38
CA LYS A 55 -13.85 5.53 4.09
C LYS A 55 -13.41 6.28 5.34
N LYS A 56 -12.34 5.83 5.97
CA LYS A 56 -11.84 6.42 7.21
C LYS A 56 -10.42 6.87 7.03
N ARG A 57 -10.01 7.83 7.85
CA ARG A 57 -8.63 8.23 7.94
C ARG A 57 -7.93 7.28 8.91
N TRP A 58 -6.96 6.54 8.41
CA TRP A 58 -6.20 5.60 9.22
C TRP A 58 -5.07 6.30 9.95
N GLU A 59 -4.60 5.73 11.07
CA GLU A 59 -3.47 6.28 11.80
C GLU A 59 -2.22 6.26 10.93
N ARG A 60 -2.02 5.16 10.20
CA ARG A 60 -0.88 4.99 9.32
C ARG A 60 -1.11 3.85 8.33
N VAL A 61 -0.48 3.96 7.17
CA VAL A 61 -0.45 2.89 6.18
C VAL A 61 0.98 2.38 6.11
N TYR A 62 1.16 1.07 6.28
CA TYR A 62 2.46 0.40 6.17
C TYR A 62 2.47 -0.41 4.88
N PHE A 63 3.48 -0.17 4.05
CA PHE A 63 3.65 -0.88 2.79
C PHE A 63 5.01 -1.56 2.76
N TYR A 64 5.02 -2.86 2.44
CA TYR A 64 6.24 -3.65 2.29
C TYR A 64 6.27 -4.23 0.88
N GLY A 65 7.33 -3.93 0.12
CA GLY A 65 7.39 -4.41 -1.25
C GLY A 65 8.68 -4.07 -1.97
N ALA A 66 8.76 -4.52 -3.21
CA ALA A 66 9.90 -4.31 -4.08
C ALA A 66 10.12 -2.81 -4.35
N GLY A 67 11.37 -2.43 -4.48
CA GLY A 67 11.74 -1.05 -4.80
C GLY A 67 11.83 -0.11 -3.60
N CYS A 68 11.36 -0.52 -2.42
CA CYS A 68 11.38 0.35 -1.24
C CYS A 68 12.77 0.59 -0.66
N ALA A 69 13.77 -0.20 -1.06
CA ALA A 69 15.15 0.03 -0.70
C ALA A 69 15.80 1.15 -1.53
N ASN A 70 15.20 1.50 -2.67
CA ASN A 70 15.64 2.60 -3.53
C ASN A 70 14.85 3.85 -3.15
N LEU A 71 15.55 4.93 -2.77
CA LEU A 71 14.89 6.14 -2.27
C LEU A 71 13.91 6.75 -3.29
N ASP A 72 14.30 6.83 -4.56
CA ASP A 72 13.43 7.40 -5.59
C ASP A 72 12.17 6.58 -5.78
N LYS A 73 12.29 5.25 -5.78
CA LYS A 73 11.16 4.33 -5.94
C LYS A 73 10.27 4.31 -4.70
N LYS A 74 10.87 4.40 -3.52
CA LYS A 74 10.14 4.52 -2.27
C LYS A 74 9.30 5.80 -2.26
N ASN A 75 9.85 6.91 -2.73
CA ASN A 75 9.13 8.18 -2.82
C ASN A 75 7.94 8.08 -3.78
N ILE A 76 8.07 7.37 -4.89
CA ILE A 76 6.98 7.13 -5.83
C ILE A 76 5.85 6.36 -5.15
N LEU A 77 6.19 5.30 -4.43
CA LEU A 77 5.21 4.50 -3.68
C LEU A 77 4.50 5.33 -2.63
N GLU A 78 5.24 6.05 -1.80
CA GLU A 78 4.66 6.87 -0.75
C GLU A 78 3.74 7.93 -1.32
N ALA A 79 4.15 8.61 -2.39
CA ALA A 79 3.33 9.62 -3.04
C ALA A 79 2.03 9.02 -3.62
N SER A 80 2.13 7.82 -4.22
CA SER A 80 0.97 7.13 -4.77
C SER A 80 -0.05 6.76 -3.69
N LEU A 81 0.44 6.28 -2.56
CA LEU A 81 -0.41 5.84 -1.46
C LEU A 81 -1.00 7.03 -0.70
N VAL A 82 -0.22 8.08 -0.47
CA VAL A 82 -0.71 9.32 0.16
C VAL A 82 -1.86 9.92 -0.66
N ALA A 83 -1.75 9.90 -1.99
CA ALA A 83 -2.78 10.41 -2.87
C ALA A 83 -4.12 9.70 -2.67
N GLN A 84 -4.09 8.40 -2.36
CA GLN A 84 -5.30 7.59 -2.17
C GLN A 84 -5.80 7.56 -0.73
N PHE A 85 -4.91 7.36 0.23
CA PHE A 85 -5.30 7.19 1.63
C PHE A 85 -5.33 8.50 2.44
N LYS A 86 -4.62 9.52 1.97
CA LYS A 86 -4.52 10.83 2.63
C LYS A 86 -4.09 10.72 4.10
N THR A 87 -3.12 9.85 4.35
CA THR A 87 -2.63 9.55 5.68
C THR A 87 -1.11 9.27 5.60
N PRO A 88 -0.36 9.40 6.70
CA PRO A 88 1.07 9.08 6.67
C PRO A 88 1.34 7.65 6.21
N ILE A 89 2.32 7.50 5.33
CA ILE A 89 2.70 6.22 4.74
C ILE A 89 4.11 5.86 5.18
N SER A 90 4.32 4.60 5.53
CA SER A 90 5.65 4.03 5.76
C SER A 90 5.87 2.92 4.74
N ALA A 91 6.74 3.16 3.75
CA ALA A 91 7.08 2.17 2.74
C ALA A 91 8.47 1.61 3.05
N GLU A 92 8.57 0.29 3.12
CA GLU A 92 9.80 -0.40 3.48
C GLU A 92 10.03 -1.60 2.54
N SER A 93 11.27 -2.07 2.51
CA SER A 93 11.61 -3.27 1.76
C SER A 93 10.84 -4.47 2.32
N ASP A 94 10.43 -5.38 1.43
CA ASP A 94 9.76 -6.62 1.81
C ASP A 94 10.61 -7.51 2.71
N LEU A 95 11.91 -7.28 2.76
CA LEU A 95 12.80 -8.00 3.69
C LEU A 95 12.58 -7.59 5.15
N LEU A 96 11.90 -6.46 5.38
CA LEU A 96 11.60 -5.96 6.73
C LEU A 96 10.20 -6.35 7.21
N ALA A 97 9.44 -6.97 6.36
CA ALA A 97 8.06 -7.35 6.67
C ALA A 97 7.97 -8.49 7.71
#